data_7a34136c1485360424a086f5aa0a3e5e
#
_entry.id   7a34136c1485360424a086f5aa0a3e5e
#
_cell.length_a   1.000
_cell.length_b   1.000
_cell.length_c   1.000
_cell.angle_alpha   90.00
_cell.angle_beta   90.00
_cell.angle_gamma   90.00
#
_symmetry.space_group_name_H-M   'P 1'
#
loop_
_entity.id
_entity.type
_entity.pdbx_description
1 polymer ?
#
loop_
_entity_poly.entity_id
_entity_poly.type
_entity_poly.pdbx_seq_one_letter_code
_entity_poly.pdbx_strand_id
1 'polypeptide(L)' 'MDWDDIEDIIFDGTIDEIESVKCPECDGQLKMAYFPKYRNLEIRCKSCHTVVRSHGVERVPNFALIGV' A
#
# COMPACT_ATOMS: atom_id res chain seq x y z
N MET A 1 -4.52 -2.63 13.71
CA MET A 1 -3.54 -2.40 12.63
C MET A 1 -3.56 -0.93 12.24
N ASP A 2 -2.40 -0.32 12.15
CA ASP A 2 -2.31 1.09 11.72
C ASP A 2 -1.59 1.19 10.36
N TRP A 3 -1.39 2.41 9.87
CA TRP A 3 -0.78 2.62 8.56
C TRP A 3 0.66 2.14 8.49
N ASP A 4 1.42 2.21 9.60
CA ASP A 4 2.80 1.71 9.63
C ASP A 4 2.84 0.20 9.44
N ASP A 5 1.91 -0.54 10.04
CA ASP A 5 1.80 -1.98 9.85
C ASP A 5 1.48 -2.33 8.40
N ILE A 6 0.63 -1.54 7.77
CA ILE A 6 0.27 -1.74 6.36
C ILE A 6 1.48 -1.52 5.47
N GLU A 7 2.27 -0.49 5.74
CA GLU A 7 3.49 -0.24 4.96
C GLU A 7 4.49 -1.39 5.11
N ASP A 8 4.67 -1.92 6.30
CA ASP A 8 5.53 -3.08 6.53
C ASP A 8 5.08 -4.28 5.69
N ILE A 9 3.78 -4.54 5.64
CA ILE A 9 3.23 -5.64 4.84
C ILE A 9 3.47 -5.40 3.35
N ILE A 10 3.32 -4.17 2.89
CA ILE A 10 3.53 -3.84 1.47
C ILE A 10 4.96 -4.13 1.04
N PHE A 11 5.94 -3.86 1.89
CA PHE A 11 7.34 -4.05 1.55
C PHE A 11 7.86 -5.46 1.86
N ASP A 12 7.39 -6.08 2.92
CA ASP A 12 7.94 -7.34 3.42
C ASP A 12 6.97 -8.52 3.39
N GLY A 13 5.68 -8.27 3.20
CA GLY A 13 4.66 -9.31 3.17
C GLY A 13 4.52 -9.98 1.81
N THR A 14 3.73 -11.05 1.78
CA THR A 14 3.38 -11.72 0.53
C THR A 14 2.27 -10.96 -0.20
N ILE A 15 2.03 -11.33 -1.46
CA ILE A 15 0.94 -10.73 -2.24
C ILE A 15 -0.41 -11.01 -1.59
N ASP A 16 -0.61 -12.22 -1.07
CA ASP A 16 -1.85 -12.56 -0.37
C ASP A 16 -2.06 -11.69 0.86
N GLU A 17 -1.00 -11.41 1.62
CA GLU A 17 -1.07 -10.53 2.77
C GLU A 17 -1.41 -9.10 2.34
N ILE A 18 -0.79 -8.61 1.27
CA ILE A 18 -1.06 -7.27 0.76
C ILE A 18 -2.51 -7.13 0.32
N GLU A 19 -3.05 -8.12 -0.37
CA GLU A 19 -4.43 -8.10 -0.82
C GLU A 19 -5.43 -8.21 0.32
N SER A 20 -5.01 -8.74 1.46
CA SER A 20 -5.87 -8.95 2.63
C SER A 20 -5.92 -7.76 3.59
N VAL A 21 -5.05 -6.76 3.43
CA VAL A 21 -5.05 -5.61 4.33
C VAL A 21 -6.32 -4.79 4.18
N LYS A 22 -6.79 -4.26 5.29
CA LYS A 22 -7.99 -3.45 5.36
C LYS A 22 -7.65 -2.05 5.88
N CYS A 23 -8.51 -1.10 5.54
CA CYS A 23 -8.35 0.25 6.03
C CYS A 23 -8.41 0.28 7.56
N PRO A 24 -7.41 0.86 8.24
CA PRO A 24 -7.42 0.90 9.70
C PRO A 24 -8.50 1.82 10.28
N GLU A 25 -9.12 2.65 9.45
CA GLU A 25 -10.15 3.57 9.90
C GLU A 25 -11.56 3.07 9.69
N CYS A 26 -11.83 2.37 8.59
CA CYS A 26 -13.19 1.93 8.27
C CYS A 26 -13.29 0.45 7.88
N ASP A 27 -12.19 -0.27 7.95
CA ASP A 27 -12.10 -1.69 7.58
C ASP A 27 -12.49 -1.97 6.12
N GLY A 28 -12.47 -0.94 5.27
CA GLY A 28 -12.77 -1.08 3.85
C GLY A 28 -11.60 -1.62 3.06
N GLN A 29 -11.84 -1.92 1.79
CA GLN A 29 -10.81 -2.43 0.91
C GLN A 29 -9.84 -1.31 0.50
N LEU A 30 -8.55 -1.60 0.56
CA LEU A 30 -7.51 -0.67 0.13
C LEU A 30 -7.07 -0.97 -1.30
N LYS A 31 -6.70 0.08 -2.01
CA LYS A 31 -6.08 0.00 -3.33
C LYS A 31 -4.72 0.69 -3.26
N MET A 32 -3.71 0.03 -3.82
CA MET A 32 -2.34 0.51 -3.75
C MET A 32 -1.78 0.75 -5.13
N ALA A 33 -0.95 1.79 -5.26
CA ALA A 33 -0.27 2.11 -6.50
C ALA A 33 1.16 2.57 -6.18
N TYR A 34 2.09 2.24 -7.06
CA TYR A 34 3.47 2.65 -6.94
C TYR A 34 3.91 3.32 -8.23
N PHE A 35 4.54 4.49 -8.10
CA PHE A 35 5.01 5.28 -9.24
C PHE A 35 6.55 5.32 -9.21
N PRO A 36 7.21 4.42 -9.94
CA PRO A 36 8.69 4.32 -9.87
C PRO A 36 9.40 5.57 -10.35
N LYS A 37 8.81 6.30 -11.26
CA LYS A 37 9.40 7.53 -11.77
C LYS A 37 9.59 8.59 -10.68
N TYR A 38 8.66 8.65 -9.73
CA TYR A 38 8.68 9.62 -8.65
C TYR A 38 9.00 9.00 -7.30
N ARG A 39 9.16 7.67 -7.25
CA ARG A 39 9.34 6.91 -6.02
C ARG A 39 8.22 7.18 -5.00
N ASN A 40 7.01 7.27 -5.50
CA ASN A 40 5.83 7.53 -4.67
C ASN A 40 5.00 6.28 -4.52
N LEU A 41 4.58 6.02 -3.29
CA LEU A 41 3.62 4.97 -2.96
C LEU A 41 2.31 5.63 -2.55
N GLU A 42 1.21 5.17 -3.10
CA GLU A 42 -0.12 5.68 -2.78
C GLU A 42 -1.02 4.55 -2.34
N ILE A 43 -1.71 4.76 -1.22
CA ILE A 43 -2.69 3.82 -0.67
C ILE A 43 -4.02 4.56 -0.56
N ARG A 44 -5.05 4.02 -1.19
CA ARG A 44 -6.40 4.62 -1.17
C ARG A 44 -7.40 3.66 -0.59
N CYS A 45 -8.32 4.16 0.24
CA CYS A 45 -9.47 3.40 0.69
C CYS A 45 -10.67 3.69 -0.22
N LYS A 46 -11.32 2.63 -0.69
CA LYS A 46 -12.48 2.76 -1.55
C LYS A 46 -13.74 3.17 -0.79
N SER A 47 -13.78 2.94 0.51
CA SER A 47 -14.96 3.19 1.33
C SER A 47 -14.99 4.56 1.97
N CYS A 48 -13.92 4.95 2.66
CA CYS A 48 -13.86 6.24 3.35
C CYS A 48 -13.07 7.31 2.59
N HIS A 49 -12.54 6.98 1.41
CA HIS A 49 -11.79 7.87 0.54
C HIS A 49 -10.50 8.43 1.15
N THR A 50 -10.00 7.80 2.20
CA THR A 50 -8.71 8.18 2.78
C THR A 50 -7.59 7.87 1.79
N VAL A 51 -6.65 8.81 1.66
CA VAL A 51 -5.48 8.63 0.78
C VAL A 51 -4.23 8.85 1.62
N VAL A 52 -3.31 7.89 1.55
CA VAL A 52 -2.00 7.99 2.20
C VAL A 52 -0.95 7.94 1.10
N ARG A 53 -0.04 8.91 1.11
CA ARG A 53 1.03 8.99 0.12
C ARG A 53 2.38 9.03 0.82
N SER A 54 3.32 8.24 0.29
CA SER A 54 4.70 8.23 0.76
C SER A 54 5.61 8.67 -0.38
N HIS A 55 6.50 9.61 -0.09
CA HIS A 55 7.44 10.14 -1.07
C HIS A 55 8.85 9.65 -0.77
N GLY A 56 9.68 9.55 -1.80
CA GLY A 56 11.06 9.15 -1.63
C GLY A 56 11.23 7.71 -1.19
N VAL A 57 10.34 6.82 -1.60
CA VAL A 57 10.38 5.41 -1.27
C VAL A 57 11.60 4.77 -1.92
N GLU A 58 12.51 4.24 -1.11
CA GLU A 58 13.76 3.66 -1.62
C GLU A 58 13.61 2.20 -2.04
N ARG A 59 12.64 1.48 -1.49
CA ARG A 59 12.37 0.08 -1.79
C ARG A 59 11.18 -0.04 -2.72
N VAL A 60 11.26 -1.00 -3.65
CA VAL A 60 10.11 -1.30 -4.51
C VAL A 60 9.13 -2.19 -3.72
N PRO A 61 7.86 -1.80 -3.58
CA PRO A 61 6.88 -2.64 -2.91
C PRO A 61 6.70 -3.99 -3.60
N ASN A 62 6.40 -5.03 -2.82
CA ASN A 62 6.26 -6.38 -3.37
C ASN A 62 5.20 -6.48 -4.47
N PHE A 63 4.08 -5.77 -4.34
CA PHE A 63 3.05 -5.82 -5.37
C PHE A 63 3.51 -5.24 -6.71
N ALA A 64 4.44 -4.30 -6.68
CA ALA A 64 4.97 -3.69 -7.90
C ALA A 64 5.95 -4.60 -8.64
N LEU A 65 6.59 -5.53 -7.92
CA LEU A 65 7.52 -6.49 -8.54
C LEU A 65 6.81 -7.50 -9.42
N ILE A 66 5.53 -7.73 -9.21
CA ILE A 66 4.75 -8.72 -9.95
C ILE A 66 4.11 -8.12 -11.20
N GLY A 67 3.85 -6.82 -11.20
CA GLY A 67 3.25 -6.13 -12.32
C GLY A 67 4.19 -5.79 -13.46
N VAL A 68 5.40 -6.26 -13.40
CA VAL A 68 6.41 -5.95 -14.40
C VAL A 68 6.45 -7.00 -15.49
#